data_9c98323f6884ef7a53ef5480f8acb97d
#
_entry.id   9c98323f6884ef7a53ef5480f8acb97d
#
_cell.length_a   1.000
_cell.length_b   1.000
_cell.length_c   1.000
_cell.angle_alpha   90.00
_cell.angle_beta   90.00
_cell.angle_gamma   90.00
#
_symmetry.space_group_name_H-M   'P 1'
#
loop_
_entity.id
_entity.type
_entity.pdbx_description
1 polymer ?
#
loop_
_entity_poly.entity_id
_entity_poly.type
_entity_poly.pdbx_seq_one_letter_code
_entity_poly.pdbx_strand_id
1 'polypeptide(L)'
;MKRSWKRMILVTVSAAACGCGHAVTKSTKVPVAERPIAREASEQDLLDRYNTLARGLKSIDATLELKPTAGTKYSGVIDEYHEVKAFLLASRPYNIRMIGQVPVVGKTVFDMVSDGQTFEVSIPPKNKFLVGQVALERQSSKPIENLRPQHLVDAVLWPEVRKEEVVLIEEYNDENARYYVLTVLRGGYKSEILRKIWFDRTDLHMV
;
A
#
# COMPACT_ATOMS: atom_id res chain seq x y z
N MET A 1 -0.71 60.81 86.46
CA MET A 1 -1.93 60.52 85.70
C MET A 1 -1.63 60.72 84.20
N LYS A 2 -1.65 59.67 83.42
CA LYS A 2 -2.16 59.47 82.04
C LYS A 2 -1.53 58.24 81.41
N ARG A 3 -2.39 57.26 81.26
CA ARG A 3 -2.16 56.00 80.59
C ARG A 3 -1.92 56.26 79.08
N SER A 4 -0.83 55.76 78.52
CA SER A 4 -0.65 55.68 77.08
C SER A 4 -0.74 54.20 76.66
N TRP A 5 -1.75 53.91 75.96
CA TRP A 5 -2.05 52.59 75.41
C TRP A 5 -1.25 52.38 74.14
N LYS A 6 -0.26 51.51 74.21
CA LYS A 6 0.49 51.05 73.00
C LYS A 6 -0.35 49.98 72.31
N ARG A 7 -0.87 50.30 71.16
CA ARG A 7 -1.50 49.34 70.25
C ARG A 7 -0.40 48.47 69.62
N MET A 8 -0.44 47.22 69.98
CA MET A 8 0.39 46.23 69.41
C MET A 8 -0.26 45.73 68.10
N ILE A 9 0.29 46.14 66.96
CA ILE A 9 -0.15 45.67 65.65
C ILE A 9 0.51 44.33 65.42
N LEU A 10 -0.30 43.26 65.41
CA LEU A 10 0.12 41.88 65.06
C LEU A 10 0.12 41.74 63.54
N VAL A 11 1.28 41.76 62.93
CA VAL A 11 1.46 41.50 61.54
C VAL A 11 1.53 39.99 61.36
N THR A 12 0.43 39.38 60.89
CA THR A 12 0.39 38.00 60.46
C THR A 12 0.98 37.90 59.05
N VAL A 13 2.20 37.36 58.92
CA VAL A 13 2.79 37.02 57.65
C VAL A 13 2.20 35.69 57.20
N SER A 14 1.29 35.74 56.22
CA SER A 14 0.79 34.55 55.53
C SER A 14 1.87 34.07 54.55
N ALA A 15 2.59 33.04 54.91
CA ALA A 15 3.48 32.31 53.98
C ALA A 15 2.62 31.48 53.01
N ALA A 16 2.44 32.02 51.79
CA ALA A 16 1.87 31.23 50.69
C ALA A 16 2.89 30.21 50.25
N ALA A 17 2.72 28.98 50.71
CA ALA A 17 3.47 27.83 50.18
C ALA A 17 3.00 27.52 48.75
N CYS A 18 3.75 28.03 47.75
CA CYS A 18 3.64 27.55 46.38
C CYS A 18 4.14 26.09 46.35
N GLY A 19 3.20 25.15 46.52
CA GLY A 19 3.42 23.73 46.28
C GLY A 19 3.60 23.53 44.77
N CYS A 20 4.84 23.53 44.29
CA CYS A 20 5.15 22.94 42.98
C CYS A 20 4.81 21.46 43.06
N GLY A 21 3.61 21.10 42.58
CA GLY A 21 3.23 19.74 42.38
C GLY A 21 4.17 19.12 41.36
N HIS A 22 5.17 18.38 41.82
CA HIS A 22 5.94 17.50 40.94
C HIS A 22 5.00 16.46 40.45
N ALA A 23 4.60 16.55 39.17
CA ALA A 23 3.89 15.48 38.48
C ALA A 23 4.82 14.25 38.52
N VAL A 24 4.55 13.31 39.40
CA VAL A 24 5.26 12.04 39.43
C VAL A 24 4.82 11.26 38.20
N THR A 25 5.57 11.39 37.13
CA THR A 25 5.41 10.54 35.94
C THR A 25 5.78 9.13 36.33
N LYS A 26 4.79 8.27 36.46
CA LYS A 26 5.01 6.85 36.73
C LYS A 26 5.53 6.23 35.42
N SER A 27 6.84 6.14 35.28
CA SER A 27 7.46 5.43 34.19
C SER A 27 7.27 3.93 34.40
N THR A 28 6.40 3.32 33.64
CA THR A 28 6.28 1.86 33.59
C THR A 28 7.31 1.35 32.59
N LYS A 29 8.32 0.63 33.05
CA LYS A 29 9.23 -0.09 32.15
C LYS A 29 8.42 -1.19 31.44
N VAL A 30 8.04 -0.95 30.20
CA VAL A 30 7.52 -2.00 29.34
C VAL A 30 8.72 -2.84 28.90
N PRO A 31 8.67 -4.18 29.01
CA PRO A 31 9.73 -5.03 28.45
C PRO A 31 9.90 -4.65 26.97
N VAL A 32 11.08 -4.17 26.62
CA VAL A 32 11.44 -3.98 25.21
C VAL A 32 11.49 -5.38 24.62
N ALA A 33 10.55 -5.72 23.74
CA ALA A 33 10.63 -6.94 22.97
C ALA A 33 11.98 -6.93 22.23
N GLU A 34 12.77 -8.00 22.40
CA GLU A 34 14.01 -8.13 21.64
C GLU A 34 13.67 -8.04 20.16
N ARG A 35 14.18 -7.00 19.50
CA ARG A 35 13.96 -6.84 18.06
C ARG A 35 14.75 -7.93 17.35
N PRO A 36 14.15 -8.64 16.40
CA PRO A 36 14.88 -9.59 15.59
C PRO A 36 16.10 -8.92 14.95
N ILE A 37 17.21 -9.64 14.90
CA ILE A 37 18.44 -9.14 14.26
C ILE A 37 18.14 -8.98 12.77
N ALA A 38 18.40 -7.76 12.24
CA ALA A 38 18.25 -7.51 10.83
C ALA A 38 19.30 -8.30 10.04
N ARG A 39 18.85 -8.98 8.99
CA ARG A 39 19.76 -9.65 8.05
C ARG A 39 20.34 -8.65 7.08
N GLU A 40 21.60 -8.84 6.75
CA GLU A 40 22.25 -8.11 5.69
C GLU A 40 22.07 -8.86 4.35
N ALA A 41 21.78 -8.11 3.30
CA ALA A 41 21.67 -8.63 1.93
C ALA A 41 22.16 -7.58 0.94
N SER A 42 22.83 -8.02 -0.10
CA SER A 42 23.18 -7.16 -1.22
C SER A 42 21.99 -6.92 -2.15
N GLU A 43 22.08 -5.88 -2.97
CA GLU A 43 21.10 -5.64 -4.05
C GLU A 43 20.93 -6.89 -4.93
N GLN A 44 22.04 -7.54 -5.28
CA GLN A 44 22.02 -8.73 -6.13
C GLN A 44 21.29 -9.90 -5.47
N ASP A 45 21.50 -10.13 -4.16
CA ASP A 45 20.81 -11.20 -3.43
C ASP A 45 19.29 -10.98 -3.43
N LEU A 46 18.85 -9.74 -3.25
CA LEU A 46 17.43 -9.39 -3.25
C LEU A 46 16.82 -9.50 -4.66
N LEU A 47 17.55 -9.07 -5.68
CA LEU A 47 17.13 -9.20 -7.08
C LEU A 47 17.01 -10.67 -7.51
N ASP A 48 17.98 -11.49 -7.16
CA ASP A 48 17.96 -12.91 -7.49
C ASP A 48 16.81 -13.63 -6.81
N ARG A 49 16.54 -13.25 -5.55
CA ARG A 49 15.40 -13.76 -4.79
C ARG A 49 14.07 -13.37 -5.45
N TYR A 50 13.89 -12.07 -5.77
CA TYR A 50 12.71 -11.57 -6.47
C TYR A 50 12.50 -12.28 -7.81
N ASN A 51 13.52 -12.30 -8.65
CA ASN A 51 13.43 -12.89 -9.99
C ASN A 51 13.18 -14.41 -9.94
N THR A 52 13.69 -15.10 -8.91
CA THR A 52 13.40 -16.52 -8.70
C THR A 52 11.94 -16.75 -8.38
N LEU A 53 11.35 -15.93 -7.49
CA LEU A 53 9.92 -15.99 -7.19
C LEU A 53 9.09 -15.64 -8.44
N ALA A 54 9.44 -14.56 -9.14
CA ALA A 54 8.75 -14.13 -10.35
C ALA A 54 8.74 -15.19 -11.45
N ARG A 55 9.86 -15.89 -11.67
CA ARG A 55 9.94 -17.02 -12.62
C ARG A 55 9.11 -18.23 -12.21
N GLY A 56 9.01 -18.47 -10.89
CA GLY A 56 8.21 -19.56 -10.33
C GLY A 56 6.71 -19.35 -10.50
N LEU A 57 6.27 -18.09 -10.50
CA LEU A 57 4.86 -17.72 -10.56
C LEU A 57 4.35 -17.71 -12.01
N LYS A 58 3.82 -18.83 -12.48
CA LYS A 58 3.35 -19.01 -13.86
C LYS A 58 1.86 -18.76 -14.03
N SER A 59 1.08 -19.06 -13.01
CA SER A 59 -0.38 -18.88 -13.00
C SER A 59 -0.88 -18.66 -11.58
N ILE A 60 -2.03 -18.04 -11.47
CA ILE A 60 -2.73 -17.81 -10.21
C ILE A 60 -4.22 -18.09 -10.39
N ASP A 61 -4.81 -18.72 -9.40
CA ASP A 61 -6.26 -18.85 -9.18
C ASP A 61 -6.57 -18.25 -7.82
N ALA A 62 -7.37 -17.20 -7.79
CA ALA A 62 -7.63 -16.46 -6.57
C ALA A 62 -9.07 -15.94 -6.48
N THR A 63 -9.56 -15.87 -5.26
CA THR A 63 -10.77 -15.12 -4.92
C THR A 63 -10.39 -13.82 -4.25
N LEU A 64 -10.89 -12.70 -4.77
CA LEU A 64 -10.55 -11.35 -4.36
C LEU A 64 -11.79 -10.58 -3.91
N GLU A 65 -11.60 -9.69 -2.96
CA GLU A 65 -12.57 -8.63 -2.65
C GLU A 65 -12.06 -7.34 -3.28
N LEU A 66 -12.82 -6.79 -4.22
CA LEU A 66 -12.47 -5.58 -4.95
C LEU A 66 -13.33 -4.42 -4.50
N LYS A 67 -12.67 -3.34 -4.09
CA LYS A 67 -13.27 -2.02 -3.85
C LYS A 67 -12.70 -1.03 -4.87
N PRO A 68 -13.23 -0.99 -6.09
CA PRO A 68 -12.68 -0.10 -7.09
C PRO A 68 -12.95 1.35 -6.71
N THR A 69 -11.93 2.18 -6.81
CA THR A 69 -12.05 3.63 -6.69
C THR A 69 -11.44 4.26 -7.94
N ALA A 70 -12.05 5.32 -8.44
CA ALA A 70 -11.51 6.08 -9.55
C ALA A 70 -11.60 7.56 -9.24
N GLY A 71 -10.52 8.29 -9.53
CA GLY A 71 -10.49 9.72 -9.29
C GLY A 71 -9.22 10.34 -9.84
N THR A 72 -9.19 11.66 -9.91
CA THR A 72 -8.00 12.41 -10.25
C THR A 72 -7.72 13.47 -9.20
N LYS A 73 -6.44 13.70 -8.90
CA LYS A 73 -6.03 14.81 -8.04
C LYS A 73 -6.40 16.19 -8.59
N TYR A 74 -6.73 16.27 -9.87
CA TYR A 74 -7.10 17.51 -10.52
C TYR A 74 -8.60 17.81 -10.47
N SER A 75 -9.44 16.75 -10.42
CA SER A 75 -10.90 16.93 -10.31
C SER A 75 -11.38 17.08 -8.89
N GLY A 76 -10.59 16.64 -7.90
CA GLY A 76 -10.99 16.59 -6.50
C GLY A 76 -12.16 15.66 -6.21
N VAL A 77 -12.57 14.86 -7.20
CA VAL A 77 -13.68 13.91 -7.09
C VAL A 77 -13.12 12.51 -7.14
N ILE A 78 -13.54 11.68 -6.19
CA ILE A 78 -13.24 10.25 -6.14
C ILE A 78 -14.57 9.51 -6.30
N ASP A 79 -14.68 8.71 -7.36
CA ASP A 79 -15.79 7.80 -7.57
C ASP A 79 -15.50 6.48 -6.87
N GLU A 80 -16.32 6.11 -5.92
CA GLU A 80 -16.27 4.82 -5.25
C GLU A 80 -17.30 3.88 -5.90
N TYR A 81 -16.83 2.70 -6.28
CA TYR A 81 -17.69 1.65 -6.83
C TYR A 81 -18.06 0.64 -5.73
N HIS A 82 -19.19 -0.01 -5.90
CA HIS A 82 -19.60 -1.05 -4.96
C HIS A 82 -18.57 -2.18 -4.90
N GLU A 83 -18.39 -2.71 -3.70
CA GLU A 83 -17.56 -3.89 -3.46
C GLU A 83 -18.09 -5.08 -4.26
N VAL A 84 -17.18 -5.82 -4.88
CA VAL A 84 -17.48 -7.04 -5.62
C VAL A 84 -16.54 -8.16 -5.20
N LYS A 85 -17.08 -9.37 -5.11
CA LYS A 85 -16.30 -10.58 -5.00
C LYS A 85 -15.85 -10.98 -6.40
N ALA A 86 -14.57 -11.09 -6.63
CA ALA A 86 -14.02 -11.45 -7.94
C ALA A 86 -13.30 -12.79 -7.90
N PHE A 87 -13.52 -13.59 -8.93
CA PHE A 87 -12.78 -14.83 -9.20
C PHE A 87 -11.79 -14.55 -10.33
N LEU A 88 -10.52 -14.70 -10.03
CA LEU A 88 -9.42 -14.39 -10.91
C LEU A 88 -8.68 -15.66 -11.31
N LEU A 89 -8.56 -15.89 -12.61
CA LEU A 89 -7.64 -16.82 -13.21
C LEU A 89 -6.67 -16.04 -14.08
N ALA A 90 -5.37 -16.15 -13.82
CA ALA A 90 -4.37 -15.53 -14.68
C ALA A 90 -3.22 -16.49 -14.94
N SER A 91 -2.65 -16.43 -16.14
CA SER A 91 -1.47 -17.21 -16.53
C SER A 91 -0.60 -16.43 -17.51
N ARG A 92 0.70 -16.68 -17.41
CA ARG A 92 1.66 -16.10 -18.36
C ARG A 92 1.41 -16.60 -19.79
N PRO A 93 1.68 -15.80 -20.83
CA PRO A 93 2.27 -14.46 -20.69
C PRO A 93 1.28 -13.39 -20.22
N TYR A 94 0.01 -13.37 -20.67
CA TYR A 94 -0.98 -12.32 -20.35
C TYR A 94 -2.42 -12.84 -20.43
N ASN A 95 -2.63 -14.14 -20.24
CA ASN A 95 -3.98 -14.66 -20.18
C ASN A 95 -4.63 -14.32 -18.85
N ILE A 96 -5.85 -13.81 -18.88
CA ILE A 96 -6.62 -13.49 -17.68
C ILE A 96 -8.09 -13.70 -17.91
N ARG A 97 -8.79 -14.24 -16.92
CA ARG A 97 -10.23 -14.16 -16.78
C ARG A 97 -10.58 -13.67 -15.39
N MET A 98 -11.48 -12.72 -15.30
CA MET A 98 -11.95 -12.20 -14.03
C MET A 98 -13.48 -12.06 -14.05
N ILE A 99 -14.15 -12.71 -13.12
CA ILE A 99 -15.60 -12.66 -12.96
C ILE A 99 -15.91 -11.94 -11.66
N GLY A 100 -16.56 -10.77 -11.74
CA GLY A 100 -17.02 -10.03 -10.57
C GLY A 100 -18.48 -10.30 -10.26
N GLN A 101 -18.77 -10.56 -8.98
CA GLN A 101 -20.12 -10.86 -8.50
C GLN A 101 -20.49 -9.98 -7.31
N VAL A 102 -21.77 -9.66 -7.20
CA VAL A 102 -22.31 -9.02 -5.99
C VAL A 102 -22.11 -9.97 -4.81
N PRO A 103 -21.47 -9.52 -3.71
CA PRO A 103 -21.35 -10.33 -2.51
C PRO A 103 -22.70 -10.87 -2.05
N VAL A 104 -22.71 -12.07 -1.45
CA VAL A 104 -23.90 -12.78 -0.92
C VAL A 104 -24.87 -13.24 -1.99
N VAL A 105 -25.28 -12.38 -2.95
CA VAL A 105 -26.29 -12.71 -3.98
C VAL A 105 -25.71 -13.52 -5.13
N GLY A 106 -24.41 -13.40 -5.39
CA GLY A 106 -23.71 -14.12 -6.45
C GLY A 106 -24.06 -13.67 -7.88
N LYS A 107 -24.79 -12.55 -8.04
CA LYS A 107 -25.13 -12.03 -9.37
C LYS A 107 -23.90 -11.45 -10.06
N THR A 108 -23.62 -11.90 -11.28
CA THR A 108 -22.48 -11.40 -12.07
C THR A 108 -22.67 -9.93 -12.44
N VAL A 109 -21.66 -9.13 -12.10
CA VAL A 109 -21.57 -7.70 -12.42
C VAL A 109 -20.76 -7.48 -13.69
N PHE A 110 -19.67 -8.23 -13.84
CA PHE A 110 -18.86 -8.27 -15.05
C PHE A 110 -18.19 -9.64 -15.22
N ASP A 111 -17.87 -9.97 -16.45
CA ASP A 111 -17.01 -11.10 -16.84
C ASP A 111 -16.05 -10.58 -17.90
N MET A 112 -14.76 -10.63 -17.59
CA MET A 112 -13.67 -10.14 -18.44
C MET A 112 -12.74 -11.28 -18.78
N VAL A 113 -12.37 -11.37 -20.05
CA VAL A 113 -11.35 -12.29 -20.55
C VAL A 113 -10.37 -11.57 -21.45
N SER A 114 -9.10 -11.96 -21.40
CA SER A 114 -8.07 -11.48 -22.33
C SER A 114 -7.00 -12.54 -22.57
N ASP A 115 -6.48 -12.56 -23.80
CA ASP A 115 -5.34 -13.38 -24.24
C ASP A 115 -4.03 -12.56 -24.32
N GLY A 116 -4.04 -11.31 -23.88
CA GLY A 116 -2.92 -10.37 -23.96
C GLY A 116 -2.86 -9.57 -25.26
N GLN A 117 -3.64 -9.91 -26.28
CA GLN A 117 -3.77 -9.14 -27.52
C GLN A 117 -5.12 -8.44 -27.59
N THR A 118 -6.17 -9.16 -27.29
CA THR A 118 -7.54 -8.67 -27.24
C THR A 118 -8.15 -8.89 -25.86
N PHE A 119 -9.20 -8.16 -25.58
CA PHE A 119 -10.01 -8.38 -24.40
C PHE A 119 -11.48 -8.24 -24.70
N GLU A 120 -12.29 -8.97 -23.95
CA GLU A 120 -13.73 -8.94 -23.98
C GLU A 120 -14.26 -8.72 -22.57
N VAL A 121 -15.25 -7.85 -22.40
CA VAL A 121 -15.88 -7.57 -21.11
C VAL A 121 -17.38 -7.57 -21.27
N SER A 122 -18.05 -8.49 -20.62
CA SER A 122 -19.51 -8.51 -20.46
C SER A 122 -19.90 -7.79 -19.17
N ILE A 123 -20.88 -6.90 -19.24
CA ILE A 123 -21.43 -6.15 -18.09
C ILE A 123 -22.95 -6.36 -18.09
N PRO A 124 -23.45 -7.50 -17.59
CA PRO A 124 -24.87 -7.86 -17.67
C PRO A 124 -25.84 -6.82 -17.09
N PRO A 125 -25.55 -6.17 -15.95
CA PRO A 125 -26.47 -5.15 -15.41
C PRO A 125 -26.68 -3.94 -16.31
N LYS A 126 -25.73 -3.68 -17.22
CA LYS A 126 -25.79 -2.56 -18.18
C LYS A 126 -26.15 -3.03 -19.60
N ASN A 127 -26.38 -4.32 -19.80
CA ASN A 127 -26.58 -4.95 -21.11
C ASN A 127 -25.48 -4.51 -22.11
N LYS A 128 -24.19 -4.52 -21.66
CA LYS A 128 -23.06 -4.08 -22.46
C LYS A 128 -22.09 -5.22 -22.67
N PHE A 129 -21.56 -5.30 -23.89
CA PHE A 129 -20.46 -6.16 -24.26
C PHE A 129 -19.41 -5.30 -24.97
N LEU A 130 -18.19 -5.33 -24.46
CA LEU A 130 -17.07 -4.52 -24.94
C LEU A 130 -16.00 -5.45 -25.48
N VAL A 131 -15.45 -5.11 -26.65
CA VAL A 131 -14.29 -5.78 -27.23
C VAL A 131 -13.24 -4.72 -27.54
N GLY A 132 -12.00 -5.02 -27.23
CA GLY A 132 -10.90 -4.08 -27.47
C GLY A 132 -9.58 -4.76 -27.70
N GLN A 133 -8.62 -3.99 -28.19
CA GLN A 133 -7.24 -4.40 -28.32
C GLN A 133 -6.45 -3.90 -27.11
N VAL A 134 -5.61 -4.76 -26.53
CA VAL A 134 -4.80 -4.44 -25.35
C VAL A 134 -3.78 -3.36 -25.65
N ALA A 135 -3.19 -3.37 -26.84
CA ALA A 135 -2.13 -2.44 -27.29
C ALA A 135 -2.63 -1.04 -27.68
N LEU A 136 -3.95 -0.79 -27.75
CA LEU A 136 -4.47 0.53 -28.11
C LEU A 136 -4.33 1.50 -26.91
N GLU A 137 -3.45 2.47 -27.04
CA GLU A 137 -3.17 3.53 -26.05
C GLU A 137 -4.19 4.68 -26.05
N ARG A 138 -5.40 4.45 -26.53
CA ARG A 138 -6.43 5.50 -26.50
C ARG A 138 -6.90 5.72 -25.07
N GLN A 139 -6.55 6.88 -24.51
CA GLN A 139 -7.01 7.27 -23.19
C GLN A 139 -8.48 7.69 -23.20
N SER A 140 -9.27 7.11 -22.31
CA SER A 140 -10.62 7.56 -22.02
C SER A 140 -10.60 8.67 -20.97
N SER A 141 -11.57 9.58 -21.05
CA SER A 141 -11.82 10.57 -20.00
C SER A 141 -12.28 9.93 -18.67
N LYS A 142 -12.73 8.68 -18.73
CA LYS A 142 -13.13 7.90 -17.53
C LYS A 142 -11.97 7.03 -17.08
N PRO A 143 -11.41 7.28 -15.89
CA PRO A 143 -10.22 6.57 -15.41
C PRO A 143 -10.35 5.04 -15.40
N ILE A 144 -11.52 4.51 -15.04
CA ILE A 144 -11.75 3.07 -14.98
C ILE A 144 -11.65 2.38 -16.35
N GLU A 145 -11.94 3.11 -17.45
CA GLU A 145 -11.83 2.58 -18.80
C GLU A 145 -10.39 2.52 -19.30
N ASN A 146 -9.44 3.13 -18.55
CA ASN A 146 -8.01 3.10 -18.84
C ASN A 146 -7.31 1.89 -18.19
N LEU A 147 -8.00 1.16 -17.31
CA LEU A 147 -7.49 -0.07 -16.76
C LEU A 147 -7.45 -1.14 -17.84
N ARG A 148 -6.24 -1.65 -18.14
CA ARG A 148 -6.03 -2.70 -19.14
C ARG A 148 -5.84 -4.06 -18.44
N PRO A 149 -6.27 -5.16 -19.07
CA PRO A 149 -6.08 -6.49 -18.49
C PRO A 149 -4.62 -6.82 -18.13
N GLN A 150 -3.64 -6.37 -18.94
CA GLN A 150 -2.22 -6.57 -18.65
C GLN A 150 -1.78 -5.93 -17.33
N HIS A 151 -2.34 -4.78 -16.92
CA HIS A 151 -2.01 -4.18 -15.62
C HIS A 151 -2.42 -5.08 -14.46
N LEU A 152 -3.53 -5.81 -14.62
CA LEU A 152 -3.98 -6.79 -13.62
C LEU A 152 -3.08 -8.02 -13.60
N VAL A 153 -2.69 -8.51 -14.79
CA VAL A 153 -1.74 -9.63 -14.89
C VAL A 153 -0.41 -9.26 -14.25
N ASP A 154 0.13 -8.07 -14.56
CA ASP A 154 1.41 -7.60 -14.01
C ASP A 154 1.35 -7.36 -12.49
N ALA A 155 0.16 -7.03 -11.96
CA ALA A 155 -0.03 -6.85 -10.52
C ALA A 155 -0.04 -8.18 -9.75
N VAL A 156 -0.52 -9.27 -10.37
CA VAL A 156 -0.65 -10.57 -9.70
C VAL A 156 0.44 -11.58 -10.12
N LEU A 157 0.97 -11.45 -11.34
CA LEU A 157 2.08 -12.25 -11.88
C LEU A 157 3.26 -11.32 -12.12
N TRP A 158 3.99 -10.97 -11.08
CA TRP A 158 5.06 -9.97 -11.12
C TRP A 158 6.09 -10.25 -12.23
N PRO A 159 6.38 -9.27 -13.09
CA PRO A 159 7.43 -9.43 -14.10
C PRO A 159 8.81 -9.43 -13.43
N GLU A 160 9.75 -10.19 -13.99
CA GLU A 160 11.15 -10.13 -13.59
C GLU A 160 11.70 -8.71 -13.77
N VAL A 161 12.68 -8.35 -12.94
CA VAL A 161 13.48 -7.14 -13.18
C VAL A 161 14.42 -7.42 -14.33
N ARG A 162 14.34 -6.59 -15.36
CA ARG A 162 15.10 -6.74 -16.60
C ARG A 162 16.47 -6.06 -16.46
N LYS A 163 17.43 -6.48 -17.29
CA LYS A 163 18.80 -5.96 -17.25
C LYS A 163 18.89 -4.47 -17.62
N GLU A 164 17.95 -3.98 -18.42
CA GLU A 164 17.87 -2.57 -18.85
C GLU A 164 17.14 -1.68 -17.86
N GLU A 165 16.52 -2.24 -16.83
CA GLU A 165 15.91 -1.50 -15.74
C GLU A 165 16.97 -1.12 -14.71
N VAL A 166 16.85 0.08 -14.17
CA VAL A 166 17.73 0.58 -13.12
C VAL A 166 17.11 0.25 -11.77
N VAL A 167 17.91 -0.27 -10.86
CA VAL A 167 17.47 -0.57 -9.50
C VAL A 167 18.20 0.31 -8.51
N LEU A 168 17.46 0.84 -7.56
CA LEU A 168 18.00 1.54 -6.40
C LEU A 168 17.58 0.79 -5.15
N ILE A 169 18.54 0.55 -4.25
CA ILE A 169 18.28 -0.03 -2.94
C ILE A 169 18.26 1.05 -1.87
N GLU A 170 17.27 1.01 -1.01
CA GLU A 170 17.14 1.86 0.17
C GLU A 170 16.89 0.99 1.39
N GLU A 171 17.42 1.40 2.54
CA GLU A 171 17.06 0.84 3.83
C GLU A 171 15.99 1.72 4.49
N TYR A 172 14.87 1.13 4.79
CA TYR A 172 13.82 1.78 5.57
C TYR A 172 13.73 1.13 6.93
N ASN A 173 13.95 1.94 7.98
CA ASN A 173 13.91 1.46 9.36
C ASN A 173 13.02 2.39 10.18
N ASP A 174 12.01 1.84 10.81
CA ASP A 174 11.19 2.53 11.80
C ASP A 174 11.23 1.84 13.17
N GLU A 175 10.39 2.25 14.09
CA GLU A 175 10.35 1.69 15.44
C GLU A 175 9.91 0.21 15.47
N ASN A 176 9.12 -0.21 14.49
CA ASN A 176 8.45 -1.51 14.49
C ASN A 176 8.96 -2.47 13.41
N ALA A 177 9.50 -1.94 12.32
CA ALA A 177 9.86 -2.73 11.16
C ALA A 177 11.15 -2.25 10.49
N ARG A 178 11.82 -3.15 9.78
CA ARG A 178 13.03 -2.88 9.01
C ARG A 178 12.90 -3.52 7.65
N TYR A 179 13.10 -2.72 6.60
CA TYR A 179 12.93 -3.17 5.22
C TYR A 179 14.13 -2.79 4.37
N TYR A 180 14.41 -3.63 3.36
CA TYR A 180 15.04 -3.19 2.14
C TYR A 180 13.94 -2.83 1.13
N VAL A 181 14.12 -1.72 0.43
CA VAL A 181 13.19 -1.27 -0.61
C VAL A 181 13.98 -1.18 -1.91
N LEU A 182 13.63 -2.04 -2.85
CA LEU A 182 14.15 -1.96 -4.22
C LEU A 182 13.20 -1.08 -5.04
N THR A 183 13.69 0.05 -5.52
CA THR A 183 12.97 0.90 -6.46
C THR A 183 13.44 0.58 -7.86
N VAL A 184 12.55 0.01 -8.67
CA VAL A 184 12.83 -0.36 -10.07
C VAL A 184 12.36 0.77 -10.98
N LEU A 185 13.27 1.24 -11.83
CA LEU A 185 13.09 2.38 -12.72
C LEU A 185 13.26 1.96 -14.17
N ARG A 186 12.44 2.53 -15.03
CA ARG A 186 12.75 2.56 -16.47
C ARG A 186 13.78 3.64 -16.72
N GLY A 187 14.95 3.25 -17.22
CA GLY A 187 16.00 4.19 -17.61
C GLY A 187 15.59 5.00 -18.84
N GLY A 188 16.17 6.20 -19.00
CA GLY A 188 15.96 7.08 -20.14
C GLY A 188 15.96 8.56 -19.77
N TYR A 189 15.65 9.42 -20.74
CA TYR A 189 15.61 10.87 -20.55
C TYR A 189 14.62 11.32 -19.46
N LYS A 190 13.53 10.56 -19.26
CA LYS A 190 12.62 10.67 -18.13
C LYS A 190 12.56 9.33 -17.43
N SER A 191 13.24 9.21 -16.31
CA SER A 191 13.16 8.02 -15.47
C SER A 191 11.76 7.92 -14.87
N GLU A 192 11.17 6.73 -14.96
CA GLU A 192 9.84 6.41 -14.44
C GLU A 192 9.97 5.29 -13.42
N ILE A 193 9.37 5.47 -12.24
CA ILE A 193 9.28 4.40 -11.26
C ILE A 193 8.27 3.38 -11.77
N LEU A 194 8.73 2.17 -12.03
CA LEU A 194 7.91 1.05 -12.46
C LEU A 194 7.24 0.36 -11.26
N ARG A 195 8.04 0.10 -10.21
CA ARG A 195 7.56 -0.57 -8.98
C ARG A 195 8.53 -0.38 -7.83
N LYS A 196 8.03 -0.58 -6.61
CA LYS A 196 8.83 -0.74 -5.40
C LYS A 196 8.59 -2.13 -4.83
N ILE A 197 9.67 -2.80 -4.43
CA ILE A 197 9.66 -4.15 -3.87
C ILE A 197 10.21 -4.06 -2.46
N TRP A 198 9.45 -4.54 -1.50
CA TRP A 198 9.79 -4.46 -0.10
C TRP A 198 10.20 -5.83 0.41
N PHE A 199 11.29 -5.90 1.17
CA PHE A 199 11.75 -7.11 1.83
C PHE A 199 11.89 -6.85 3.32
N ASP A 200 11.26 -7.69 4.14
CA ASP A 200 11.46 -7.65 5.59
C ASP A 200 12.88 -8.10 5.91
N ARG A 201 13.61 -7.30 6.71
CA ARG A 201 15.00 -7.62 7.07
C ARG A 201 15.14 -8.69 8.15
N THR A 202 14.05 -9.21 8.70
CA THR A 202 14.14 -10.29 9.68
C THR A 202 14.43 -11.64 9.01
N ASP A 203 13.88 -11.86 7.84
CA ASP A 203 14.00 -13.14 7.10
C ASP A 203 14.16 -12.97 5.58
N LEU A 204 14.15 -11.74 5.09
CA LEU A 204 14.24 -11.37 3.68
C LEU A 204 13.06 -11.88 2.84
N HIS A 205 11.88 -12.05 3.45
CA HIS A 205 10.68 -12.29 2.65
C HIS A 205 10.15 -10.99 2.04
N MET A 206 9.47 -11.12 0.92
CA MET A 206 8.81 -10.00 0.24
C MET A 206 7.46 -9.71 0.91
N VAL A 207 7.16 -8.45 1.18
CA VAL A 207 5.95 -7.96 1.83
C VAL A 207 5.12 -7.07 0.91
#